data_522061ee2643b739b0d3e2a935d1365e
#
_entry.id   522061ee2643b739b0d3e2a935d1365e
#
_cell.length_a   1.000
_cell.length_b   1.000
_cell.length_c   1.000
_cell.angle_alpha   90.00
_cell.angle_beta   90.00
_cell.angle_gamma   90.00
#
_symmetry.space_group_name_H-M   'P 1'
#
loop_
_entity.id
_entity.type
_entity.pdbx_description
1 polymer ?
#
loop_
_entity_poly.entity_id
_entity_poly.type
_entity_poly.pdbx_seq_one_letter_code
_entity_poly.pdbx_strand_id
1 'polypeptide(L)'
;MKKAVILLNLGGPDSQNAVRPFLFNLFYDKRIINLPNPFRFLLAKFISAKRENTARKIYEQIGGKSPILENTKMQAEALEQELNRSVLCHLSSVELGSRKKNWTPASRAGITLKLAKVFICMRYWHPFAGEVVKSVKQFDPDEVILLPLYPQYSTATTLSSIENWQKSAKKYGLECNTRIICHYHNNQDFIEAHAHSIVKYYKLASRIGNPRVLFSAHSLPLSVIKKGDPYALQVEETVKLIVRKLNIKDLDWSICYQSKIGPVKWLEPSTESELLRAKADGVPVVLSPISFVSEHSETLVELDIECKAMIKDGYYFRIPTLGTDFLFIKCLVNLCINHL
;
A
#
# COMPACT_ATOMS: atom_id res chain seq x y z
N MET A 1 -25.57 4.30 10.71
CA MET A 1 -24.53 5.28 10.33
C MET A 1 -23.84 4.80 9.08
N LYS A 2 -23.96 5.57 7.98
CA LYS A 2 -23.30 5.27 6.70
C LYS A 2 -21.82 5.66 6.76
N LYS A 3 -20.92 4.78 6.42
CA LYS A 3 -19.48 5.05 6.39
C LYS A 3 -18.94 5.02 4.96
N ALA A 4 -18.17 6.01 4.57
CA ALA A 4 -17.39 5.99 3.35
C ALA A 4 -15.91 5.75 3.70
N VAL A 5 -15.36 4.60 3.33
CA VAL A 5 -13.93 4.30 3.47
C VAL A 5 -13.21 4.67 2.18
N ILE A 6 -12.19 5.51 2.27
CA ILE A 6 -11.43 5.97 1.13
C ILE A 6 -10.05 5.30 1.16
N LEU A 7 -9.87 4.30 0.31
CA LEU A 7 -8.55 3.69 0.10
C LEU A 7 -7.66 4.66 -0.69
N LEU A 8 -6.65 5.20 -0.04
CA LEU A 8 -5.67 6.08 -0.67
C LEU A 8 -4.49 5.24 -1.18
N ASN A 9 -4.21 5.32 -2.48
CA ASN A 9 -3.07 4.63 -3.07
C ASN A 9 -2.36 5.54 -4.09
N LEU A 10 -1.16 5.13 -4.52
CA LEU A 10 -0.29 5.91 -5.41
C LEU A 10 -0.95 6.14 -6.77
N GLY A 11 -1.54 5.10 -7.33
CA GLY A 11 -1.97 5.05 -8.71
C GLY A 11 -0.82 4.67 -9.65
N GLY A 12 -1.18 4.41 -10.90
CA GLY A 12 -0.22 4.07 -11.94
C GLY A 12 -0.85 4.21 -13.31
N PRO A 13 -0.07 4.28 -14.41
CA PRO A 13 -0.62 4.45 -15.75
C PRO A 13 -1.43 3.23 -16.16
N ASP A 14 -2.62 3.47 -16.70
CA ASP A 14 -3.55 2.46 -17.21
C ASP A 14 -3.32 2.10 -18.68
N SER A 15 -2.39 2.80 -19.33
CA SER A 15 -1.99 2.60 -20.72
C SER A 15 -0.61 3.20 -20.97
N GLN A 16 0.00 2.84 -22.09
CA GLN A 16 1.29 3.43 -22.51
C GLN A 16 1.20 4.97 -22.71
N ASN A 17 0.05 5.48 -23.15
CA ASN A 17 -0.15 6.92 -23.32
C ASN A 17 -0.31 7.66 -21.97
N ALA A 18 -0.71 6.95 -20.93
CA ALA A 18 -0.84 7.48 -19.58
C ALA A 18 0.50 7.63 -18.83
N VAL A 19 1.59 7.01 -19.31
CA VAL A 19 2.90 6.97 -18.63
C VAL A 19 3.44 8.39 -18.39
N ARG A 20 3.51 9.23 -19.41
CA ARG A 20 4.05 10.58 -19.27
C ARG A 20 3.18 11.50 -18.39
N PRO A 21 1.85 11.54 -18.55
CA PRO A 21 0.97 12.31 -17.65
C PRO A 21 1.07 11.82 -16.19
N PHE A 22 1.13 10.52 -15.95
CA PHE A 22 1.33 9.96 -14.61
C PHE A 22 2.66 10.44 -13.99
N LEU A 23 3.77 10.33 -14.73
CA LEU A 23 5.08 10.82 -14.27
C LEU A 23 5.06 12.32 -14.00
N PHE A 24 4.37 13.11 -14.84
CA PHE A 24 4.21 14.53 -14.61
C PHE A 24 3.49 14.81 -13.29
N ASN A 25 2.36 14.15 -13.01
CA ASN A 25 1.62 14.29 -11.77
C ASN A 25 2.47 13.94 -10.55
N LEU A 26 3.25 12.84 -10.64
CA LEU A 26 4.18 12.41 -9.58
C LEU A 26 5.24 13.49 -9.30
N PHE A 27 5.96 13.94 -10.31
CA PHE A 27 7.04 14.93 -10.13
C PHE A 27 6.54 16.35 -9.88
N TYR A 28 5.28 16.65 -10.19
CA TYR A 28 4.66 17.93 -9.86
C TYR A 28 4.19 18.03 -8.41
N ASP A 29 4.23 16.96 -7.66
CA ASP A 29 3.90 17.00 -6.24
C ASP A 29 4.97 17.76 -5.43
N LYS A 30 4.51 18.75 -4.61
CA LYS A 30 5.39 19.51 -3.71
C LYS A 30 6.09 18.66 -2.65
N ARG A 31 5.51 17.50 -2.32
CA ARG A 31 6.07 16.54 -1.35
C ARG A 31 7.18 15.68 -1.97
N ILE A 32 7.18 15.55 -3.30
CA ILE A 32 8.24 14.86 -4.06
C ILE A 32 9.34 15.86 -4.47
N ILE A 33 8.94 16.99 -5.10
CA ILE A 33 9.86 18.05 -5.51
C ILE A 33 9.47 19.34 -4.79
N ASN A 34 10.21 19.68 -3.73
CA ASN A 34 9.96 20.86 -2.92
C ASN A 34 10.58 22.12 -3.54
N LEU A 35 10.03 22.51 -4.71
CA LEU A 35 10.35 23.76 -5.39
C LEU A 35 9.10 24.63 -5.52
N PRO A 36 9.21 25.98 -5.48
CA PRO A 36 8.09 26.85 -5.79
C PRO A 36 7.71 26.78 -7.29
N ASN A 37 6.45 27.07 -7.61
CA ASN A 37 6.06 27.33 -8.99
C ASN A 37 6.66 28.69 -9.46
N PRO A 38 7.03 28.82 -10.76
CA PRO A 38 6.84 27.84 -11.85
C PRO A 38 7.95 26.78 -11.99
N PHE A 39 9.04 26.86 -11.19
CA PHE A 39 10.21 25.97 -11.33
C PHE A 39 9.85 24.48 -11.20
N ARG A 40 8.99 24.13 -10.23
CA ARG A 40 8.52 22.75 -10.06
C ARG A 40 7.76 22.24 -11.29
N PHE A 41 6.91 23.09 -11.90
CA PHE A 41 6.18 22.73 -13.12
C PHE A 41 7.13 22.42 -14.28
N LEU A 42 8.11 23.30 -14.52
CA LEU A 42 9.08 23.12 -15.60
C LEU A 42 9.94 21.87 -15.38
N LEU A 43 10.40 21.66 -14.14
CA LEU A 43 11.18 20.49 -13.78
C LEU A 43 10.39 19.19 -13.93
N ALA A 44 9.14 19.16 -13.45
CA ALA A 44 8.25 18.00 -13.62
C ALA A 44 8.00 17.68 -15.09
N LYS A 45 7.78 18.70 -15.94
CA LYS A 45 7.62 18.53 -17.38
C LYS A 45 8.87 17.98 -18.04
N PHE A 46 10.05 18.47 -17.65
CA PHE A 46 11.33 17.99 -18.17
C PHE A 46 11.62 16.54 -17.75
N ILE A 47 11.48 16.21 -16.44
CA ILE A 47 11.76 14.87 -15.94
C ILE A 47 10.78 13.86 -16.54
N SER A 48 9.48 14.18 -16.60
CA SER A 48 8.48 13.28 -17.19
C SER A 48 8.76 12.96 -18.65
N ALA A 49 9.15 13.96 -19.45
CA ALA A 49 9.51 13.77 -20.85
C ALA A 49 10.79 12.90 -20.99
N LYS A 50 11.83 13.20 -20.18
CA LYS A 50 13.11 12.46 -20.23
C LYS A 50 12.94 10.98 -19.82
N ARG A 51 12.04 10.70 -18.87
CA ARG A 51 11.84 9.35 -18.32
C ARG A 51 10.75 8.56 -19.04
N GLU A 52 9.97 9.17 -19.92
CA GLU A 52 8.83 8.53 -20.59
C GLU A 52 9.21 7.20 -21.24
N ASN A 53 10.24 7.20 -22.12
CA ASN A 53 10.62 6.00 -22.86
C ASN A 53 11.11 4.86 -21.95
N THR A 54 11.89 5.19 -20.91
CA THR A 54 12.35 4.19 -19.94
C THR A 54 11.17 3.61 -19.16
N ALA A 55 10.26 4.46 -18.70
CA ALA A 55 9.09 4.00 -17.97
C ALA A 55 8.14 3.17 -18.85
N ARG A 56 7.94 3.55 -20.12
CA ARG A 56 7.15 2.75 -21.07
C ARG A 56 7.71 1.32 -21.20
N LYS A 57 9.04 1.17 -21.36
CA LYS A 57 9.70 -0.15 -21.42
C LYS A 57 9.51 -0.96 -20.13
N ILE A 58 9.49 -0.30 -18.96
CA ILE A 58 9.21 -0.95 -17.68
C ILE A 58 7.77 -1.49 -17.69
N TYR A 59 6.77 -0.65 -18.04
CA TYR A 59 5.38 -1.09 -18.09
C TYR A 59 5.11 -2.14 -19.18
N GLU A 60 5.84 -2.14 -20.33
CA GLU A 60 5.75 -3.18 -21.37
C GLU A 60 6.01 -4.58 -20.80
N GLN A 61 6.95 -4.73 -19.89
CA GLN A 61 7.29 -6.02 -19.25
C GLN A 61 6.15 -6.61 -18.41
N ILE A 62 5.17 -5.78 -18.03
CA ILE A 62 4.03 -6.18 -17.19
C ILE A 62 2.68 -5.95 -17.89
N GLY A 63 2.67 -6.01 -19.22
CA GLY A 63 1.44 -5.92 -20.04
C GLY A 63 1.01 -4.50 -20.40
N GLY A 64 1.94 -3.53 -20.39
CA GLY A 64 1.73 -2.17 -20.92
C GLY A 64 1.03 -1.18 -19.97
N LYS A 65 0.66 -1.61 -18.76
CA LYS A 65 -0.03 -0.81 -17.75
C LYS A 65 0.35 -1.23 -16.33
N SER A 66 0.03 -0.39 -15.35
CA SER A 66 0.18 -0.74 -13.93
C SER A 66 -1.00 -1.58 -13.45
N PRO A 67 -0.77 -2.67 -12.72
CA PRO A 67 -1.85 -3.46 -12.11
C PRO A 67 -2.40 -2.87 -10.81
N ILE A 68 -1.84 -1.76 -10.31
CA ILE A 68 -2.14 -1.21 -8.97
C ILE A 68 -3.63 -0.88 -8.80
N LEU A 69 -4.30 -0.38 -9.84
CA LEU A 69 -5.73 -0.07 -9.76
C LEU A 69 -6.58 -1.34 -9.62
N GLU A 70 -6.26 -2.38 -10.39
CA GLU A 70 -6.99 -3.66 -10.33
C GLU A 70 -6.77 -4.34 -8.97
N ASN A 71 -5.54 -4.35 -8.46
CA ASN A 71 -5.24 -4.85 -7.11
C ASN A 71 -6.01 -4.06 -6.04
N THR A 72 -6.06 -2.73 -6.16
CA THR A 72 -6.79 -1.89 -5.21
C THR A 72 -8.30 -2.11 -5.30
N LYS A 73 -8.85 -2.41 -6.49
CA LYS A 73 -10.27 -2.78 -6.63
C LYS A 73 -10.58 -4.08 -5.88
N MET A 74 -9.78 -5.11 -6.05
CA MET A 74 -9.94 -6.37 -5.32
C MET A 74 -9.86 -6.15 -3.79
N GLN A 75 -8.94 -5.32 -3.32
CA GLN A 75 -8.82 -4.96 -1.91
C GLN A 75 -10.06 -4.19 -1.42
N ALA A 76 -10.56 -3.24 -2.22
CA ALA A 76 -11.76 -2.47 -1.90
C ALA A 76 -13.01 -3.34 -1.79
N GLU A 77 -13.20 -4.26 -2.73
CA GLU A 77 -14.31 -5.21 -2.74
C GLU A 77 -14.26 -6.16 -1.53
N ALA A 78 -13.11 -6.74 -1.25
CA ALA A 78 -12.91 -7.62 -0.09
C ALA A 78 -13.17 -6.87 1.23
N LEU A 79 -12.65 -5.65 1.36
CA LEU A 79 -12.86 -4.81 2.53
C LEU A 79 -14.34 -4.42 2.70
N GLU A 80 -15.03 -4.01 1.62
CA GLU A 80 -16.44 -3.63 1.66
C GLU A 80 -17.33 -4.82 2.08
N GLN A 81 -17.04 -6.01 1.55
CA GLN A 81 -17.76 -7.23 1.91
C GLN A 81 -17.61 -7.56 3.40
N GLU A 82 -16.39 -7.55 3.93
CA GLU A 82 -16.13 -7.88 5.34
C GLU A 82 -16.64 -6.79 6.31
N LEU A 83 -16.57 -5.52 5.96
CA LEU A 83 -17.16 -4.44 6.75
C LEU A 83 -18.66 -4.60 6.89
N ASN A 84 -19.36 -4.85 5.79
CA ASN A 84 -20.82 -5.03 5.82
C ASN A 84 -21.23 -6.34 6.53
N ARG A 85 -20.44 -7.41 6.44
CA ARG A 85 -20.65 -8.65 7.19
C ARG A 85 -20.49 -8.46 8.69
N SER A 86 -19.43 -7.76 9.12
CA SER A 86 -19.16 -7.49 10.54
C SER A 86 -20.26 -6.67 11.19
N VAL A 87 -20.81 -5.66 10.49
CA VAL A 87 -21.92 -4.85 10.98
C VAL A 87 -23.20 -5.70 11.14
N LEU A 88 -23.49 -6.59 10.19
CA LEU A 88 -24.66 -7.48 10.28
C LEU A 88 -24.55 -8.45 11.47
N CYS A 89 -23.38 -9.01 11.73
CA CYS A 89 -23.14 -9.86 12.89
C CYS A 89 -23.31 -9.10 14.21
N HIS A 90 -22.88 -7.83 14.28
CA HIS A 90 -23.02 -7.01 15.49
C HIS A 90 -24.49 -6.63 15.76
N LEU A 91 -25.26 -6.29 14.74
CA LEU A 91 -26.70 -6.01 14.87
C LEU A 91 -27.47 -7.24 15.33
N SER A 92 -27.17 -8.43 14.80
CA SER A 92 -27.82 -9.68 15.23
C SER A 92 -27.50 -10.07 16.68
N SER A 93 -26.31 -9.76 17.19
CA SER A 93 -25.92 -10.05 18.59
C SER A 93 -26.55 -9.09 19.60
N VAL A 94 -26.78 -7.84 19.21
CA VAL A 94 -27.46 -6.83 20.06
C VAL A 94 -28.97 -7.12 20.17
N GLU A 95 -29.60 -7.60 19.10
CA GLU A 95 -31.02 -7.95 19.08
C GLU A 95 -31.35 -9.25 19.82
N LEU A 96 -30.43 -10.21 19.91
CA LEU A 96 -30.58 -11.44 20.67
C LEU A 96 -30.57 -11.22 22.20
N GLY A 97 -30.05 -10.07 22.67
CA GLY A 97 -30.08 -9.68 24.12
C GLY A 97 -31.37 -9.02 24.59
N SER A 98 -32.26 -8.57 23.72
CA SER A 98 -33.50 -7.88 24.07
C SER A 98 -34.72 -8.60 23.50
N ARG A 99 -35.32 -9.45 24.34
CA ARG A 99 -36.71 -10.00 24.27
C ARG A 99 -37.17 -10.68 22.97
N LYS A 100 -37.50 -11.97 23.11
CA LYS A 100 -38.40 -12.75 22.25
C LYS A 100 -39.64 -11.94 21.86
N LYS A 101 -39.74 -11.46 20.62
CA LYS A 101 -41.01 -11.26 19.91
C LYS A 101 -40.72 -11.17 18.40
N ASN A 102 -41.25 -12.16 17.66
CA ASN A 102 -41.52 -12.21 16.21
C ASN A 102 -40.60 -11.37 15.31
N TRP A 103 -39.36 -11.83 15.12
CA TRP A 103 -38.46 -11.29 14.11
C TRP A 103 -38.67 -12.05 12.79
N THR A 104 -39.13 -11.36 11.77
CA THR A 104 -39.03 -11.80 10.39
C THR A 104 -37.82 -11.15 9.77
N PRO A 105 -36.87 -11.93 9.18
CA PRO A 105 -35.69 -11.35 8.57
C PRO A 105 -36.10 -10.33 7.50
N ALA A 106 -35.51 -9.14 7.54
CA ALA A 106 -35.64 -8.09 6.52
C ALA A 106 -35.14 -8.52 5.12
N SER A 107 -34.79 -9.80 4.95
CA SER A 107 -34.39 -10.43 3.69
C SER A 107 -35.54 -10.56 2.65
N ARG A 108 -36.77 -10.18 2.99
CA ARG A 108 -37.89 -10.23 2.03
C ARG A 108 -38.00 -9.06 1.05
N ALA A 109 -37.21 -7.99 1.21
CA ALA A 109 -37.34 -6.80 0.36
C ALA A 109 -36.18 -6.54 -0.59
N GLY A 110 -35.17 -7.42 -0.72
CA GLY A 110 -34.07 -7.23 -1.68
C GLY A 110 -33.20 -5.99 -1.45
N ILE A 111 -33.37 -5.28 -0.31
CA ILE A 111 -32.60 -4.09 0.02
C ILE A 111 -31.54 -4.48 1.06
N THR A 112 -30.37 -4.85 0.57
CA THR A 112 -29.18 -4.95 1.42
C THR A 112 -28.78 -3.52 1.82
N LEU A 113 -29.07 -3.11 3.04
CA LEU A 113 -28.58 -1.84 3.60
C LEU A 113 -27.06 -1.89 3.67
N LYS A 114 -26.40 -1.34 2.64
CA LYS A 114 -24.94 -1.15 2.67
C LYS A 114 -24.62 -0.01 3.64
N LEU A 115 -24.14 -0.37 4.83
CA LEU A 115 -23.75 0.58 5.87
C LEU A 115 -22.35 1.15 5.66
N ALA A 116 -21.50 0.42 4.95
CA ALA A 116 -20.19 0.87 4.54
C ALA A 116 -20.02 0.76 3.03
N LYS A 117 -19.39 1.76 2.42
CA LYS A 117 -18.97 1.77 1.02
C LYS A 117 -17.51 2.16 0.92
N VAL A 118 -16.76 1.39 0.12
CA VAL A 118 -15.33 1.62 -0.09
C VAL A 118 -15.13 2.32 -1.42
N PHE A 119 -14.38 3.42 -1.39
CA PHE A 119 -14.02 4.22 -2.55
C PHE A 119 -12.50 4.17 -2.73
N ILE A 120 -12.05 4.15 -3.98
CA ILE A 120 -10.63 4.17 -4.32
C ILE A 120 -10.26 5.58 -4.74
N CYS A 121 -9.19 6.11 -4.16
CA CYS A 121 -8.66 7.43 -4.50
C CYS A 121 -7.16 7.31 -4.80
N MET A 122 -6.79 7.54 -6.05
CA MET A 122 -5.39 7.49 -6.49
C MET A 122 -4.76 8.89 -6.44
N ARG A 123 -3.47 8.91 -6.02
CA ARG A 123 -2.77 10.19 -5.86
C ARG A 123 -2.31 10.80 -7.18
N TYR A 124 -1.80 9.98 -8.09
CA TYR A 124 -1.13 10.46 -9.31
C TYR A 124 -1.79 10.01 -10.61
N TRP A 125 -2.85 9.20 -10.54
CA TRP A 125 -3.66 8.79 -11.67
C TRP A 125 -5.13 8.64 -11.27
N HIS A 126 -5.99 8.24 -12.21
CA HIS A 126 -7.41 8.03 -11.94
C HIS A 126 -7.69 6.79 -11.07
N PRO A 127 -8.74 6.88 -10.25
CA PRO A 127 -9.62 8.02 -9.99
C PRO A 127 -8.97 9.05 -9.05
N PHE A 128 -8.94 10.31 -9.45
CA PHE A 128 -8.39 11.39 -8.64
C PHE A 128 -9.33 11.81 -7.50
N ALA A 129 -8.76 12.42 -6.46
CA ALA A 129 -9.53 12.87 -5.28
C ALA A 129 -10.76 13.75 -5.63
N GLY A 130 -10.67 14.59 -6.66
CA GLY A 130 -11.80 15.42 -7.08
C GLY A 130 -12.97 14.61 -7.67
N GLU A 131 -12.69 13.50 -8.34
CA GLU A 131 -13.70 12.58 -8.88
C GLU A 131 -14.37 11.80 -7.75
N VAL A 132 -13.53 11.28 -6.85
CA VAL A 132 -13.98 10.45 -5.73
C VAL A 132 -14.80 11.25 -4.73
N VAL A 133 -14.40 12.47 -4.39
CA VAL A 133 -15.16 13.37 -3.50
C VAL A 133 -16.59 13.59 -4.00
N LYS A 134 -16.78 13.77 -5.30
CA LYS A 134 -18.13 13.92 -5.89
C LYS A 134 -18.98 12.67 -5.68
N SER A 135 -18.39 11.48 -5.88
CA SER A 135 -19.07 10.21 -5.66
C SER A 135 -19.39 9.96 -4.18
N VAL A 136 -18.48 10.34 -3.28
CA VAL A 136 -18.70 10.27 -1.83
C VAL A 136 -19.81 11.21 -1.39
N LYS A 137 -19.85 12.43 -1.94
CA LYS A 137 -20.92 13.39 -1.67
C LYS A 137 -22.29 12.86 -2.11
N GLN A 138 -22.37 12.19 -3.27
CA GLN A 138 -23.61 11.53 -3.73
C GLN A 138 -24.03 10.35 -2.82
N PHE A 139 -23.07 9.65 -2.23
CA PHE A 139 -23.34 8.59 -1.28
C PHE A 139 -23.88 9.13 0.05
N ASP A 140 -23.58 10.39 0.38
CA ASP A 140 -24.04 11.09 1.59
C ASP A 140 -23.73 10.30 2.88
N PRO A 141 -22.44 10.13 3.25
CA PRO A 141 -22.05 9.39 4.44
C PRO A 141 -22.13 10.24 5.71
N ASP A 142 -22.37 9.59 6.84
CA ASP A 142 -22.27 10.19 8.17
C ASP A 142 -20.80 10.37 8.61
N GLU A 143 -19.90 9.49 8.12
CA GLU A 143 -18.47 9.49 8.42
C GLU A 143 -17.64 9.10 7.19
N VAL A 144 -16.53 9.80 6.96
CA VAL A 144 -15.49 9.47 6.01
C VAL A 144 -14.27 8.93 6.75
N ILE A 145 -13.71 7.81 6.30
CA ILE A 145 -12.49 7.23 6.85
C ILE A 145 -11.42 7.25 5.75
N LEU A 146 -10.34 8.00 5.95
CA LEU A 146 -9.19 7.96 5.05
C LEU A 146 -8.26 6.82 5.48
N LEU A 147 -8.11 5.82 4.62
CA LEU A 147 -7.29 4.63 4.86
C LEU A 147 -6.19 4.52 3.78
N PRO A 148 -4.99 5.02 4.06
CA PRO A 148 -3.86 4.86 3.15
C PRO A 148 -3.44 3.40 3.02
N LEU A 149 -3.19 2.93 1.79
CA LEU A 149 -2.56 1.64 1.51
C LEU A 149 -1.02 1.75 1.59
N TYR A 150 -0.55 2.61 2.48
CA TYR A 150 0.85 2.79 2.87
C TYR A 150 0.96 2.46 4.35
N PRO A 151 1.46 1.27 4.73
CA PRO A 151 1.51 0.84 6.14
C PRO A 151 2.34 1.78 7.01
N GLN A 152 3.48 2.23 6.51
CA GLN A 152 4.37 3.18 7.14
C GLN A 152 4.06 4.59 6.65
N TYR A 153 3.96 5.54 7.59
CA TYR A 153 3.75 6.94 7.26
C TYR A 153 4.97 7.56 6.59
N SER A 154 4.72 8.34 5.54
CA SER A 154 5.68 9.29 4.99
C SER A 154 4.99 10.57 4.55
N THR A 155 5.72 11.68 4.63
CA THR A 155 5.28 12.96 4.05
C THR A 155 5.13 12.89 2.53
N ALA A 156 5.88 12.01 1.87
CA ALA A 156 5.85 11.81 0.43
C ALA A 156 4.64 10.99 -0.06
N THR A 157 4.05 10.16 0.79
CA THR A 157 2.93 9.27 0.45
C THR A 157 1.66 9.62 1.22
N THR A 158 1.61 9.25 2.50
CA THR A 158 0.42 9.42 3.35
C THR A 158 0.00 10.89 3.44
N LEU A 159 0.92 11.79 3.81
CA LEU A 159 0.58 13.21 3.95
C LEU A 159 0.19 13.83 2.61
N SER A 160 0.91 13.51 1.53
CA SER A 160 0.58 14.00 0.19
C SER A 160 -0.85 13.60 -0.23
N SER A 161 -1.25 12.35 0.02
CA SER A 161 -2.57 11.84 -0.32
C SER A 161 -3.67 12.50 0.53
N ILE A 162 -3.44 12.64 1.85
CA ILE A 162 -4.37 13.29 2.78
C ILE A 162 -4.59 14.77 2.40
N GLU A 163 -3.51 15.53 2.17
CA GLU A 163 -3.62 16.94 1.77
C GLU A 163 -4.37 17.10 0.45
N ASN A 164 -4.15 16.20 -0.51
CA ASN A 164 -4.84 16.20 -1.78
C ASN A 164 -6.34 15.93 -1.62
N TRP A 165 -6.71 14.96 -0.78
CA TRP A 165 -8.10 14.68 -0.42
C TRP A 165 -8.76 15.88 0.25
N GLN A 166 -8.16 16.41 1.32
CA GLN A 166 -8.71 17.55 2.08
C GLN A 166 -8.93 18.77 1.21
N LYS A 167 -7.97 19.08 0.31
CA LYS A 167 -8.10 20.18 -0.67
C LYS A 167 -9.29 19.94 -1.61
N SER A 168 -9.48 18.70 -2.06
CA SER A 168 -10.58 18.34 -2.95
C SER A 168 -11.92 18.34 -2.21
N ALA A 169 -12.00 17.81 -0.98
CA ALA A 169 -13.18 17.83 -0.14
C ALA A 169 -13.67 19.28 0.10
N LYS A 170 -12.75 20.18 0.48
CA LYS A 170 -13.04 21.61 0.64
C LYS A 170 -13.52 22.23 -0.67
N LYS A 171 -12.86 21.95 -1.79
CA LYS A 171 -13.21 22.51 -3.11
C LYS A 171 -14.62 22.15 -3.57
N TYR A 172 -15.05 20.90 -3.30
CA TYR A 172 -16.35 20.38 -3.74
C TYR A 172 -17.41 20.40 -2.64
N GLY A 173 -17.13 21.02 -1.49
CA GLY A 173 -18.08 21.19 -0.38
C GLY A 173 -18.53 19.85 0.20
N LEU A 174 -17.62 18.91 0.45
CA LEU A 174 -17.88 17.71 1.23
C LEU A 174 -17.63 18.04 2.70
N GLU A 175 -18.72 18.28 3.43
CA GLU A 175 -18.72 18.53 4.88
C GLU A 175 -19.18 17.27 5.58
N CYS A 176 -18.24 16.53 6.16
CA CYS A 176 -18.48 15.28 6.84
C CYS A 176 -17.39 15.05 7.88
N ASN A 177 -17.75 14.42 9.00
CA ASN A 177 -16.73 13.97 9.96
C ASN A 177 -15.74 13.06 9.25
N THR A 178 -14.46 13.43 9.31
CA THR A 178 -13.40 12.72 8.60
C THR A 178 -12.35 12.20 9.57
N ARG A 179 -12.28 10.89 9.70
CA ARG A 179 -11.25 10.19 10.47
C ARG A 179 -10.09 9.77 9.56
N ILE A 180 -8.88 9.95 10.06
CA ILE A 180 -7.67 9.68 9.28
C ILE A 180 -6.85 8.59 9.98
N ILE A 181 -6.57 7.51 9.25
CA ILE A 181 -5.63 6.48 9.67
C ILE A 181 -4.27 6.86 9.10
N CYS A 182 -3.35 7.34 9.95
CA CYS A 182 -2.06 7.84 9.48
C CYS A 182 -1.06 6.73 9.15
N HIS A 183 -1.09 5.62 9.88
CA HIS A 183 -0.20 4.46 9.72
C HIS A 183 -0.78 3.24 10.43
N TYR A 184 -0.28 2.05 10.08
CA TYR A 184 -0.60 0.79 10.75
C TYR A 184 0.58 -0.21 10.73
N HIS A 185 1.78 0.34 10.65
CA HIS A 185 3.05 -0.37 10.53
C HIS A 185 3.33 -1.37 11.67
N ASN A 186 2.72 -1.19 12.85
CA ASN A 186 2.84 -2.06 14.01
C ASN A 186 1.53 -2.78 14.40
N ASN A 187 0.52 -2.73 13.52
CA ASN A 187 -0.74 -3.45 13.75
C ASN A 187 -0.51 -4.96 13.78
N GLN A 188 -1.08 -5.65 14.77
CA GLN A 188 -0.87 -7.08 14.99
C GLN A 188 -1.30 -7.95 13.81
N ASP A 189 -2.48 -7.69 13.20
CA ASP A 189 -2.96 -8.47 12.06
C ASP A 189 -2.08 -8.23 10.81
N PHE A 190 -1.56 -7.00 10.62
CA PHE A 190 -0.59 -6.67 9.57
C PHE A 190 0.73 -7.43 9.75
N ILE A 191 1.27 -7.45 10.96
CA ILE A 191 2.49 -8.20 11.29
C ILE A 191 2.27 -9.71 11.11
N GLU A 192 1.11 -10.23 11.53
CA GLU A 192 0.74 -11.64 11.37
C GLU A 192 0.67 -12.05 9.89
N ALA A 193 0.04 -11.23 9.04
CA ALA A 193 -0.05 -11.47 7.60
C ALA A 193 1.33 -11.62 6.94
N HIS A 194 2.26 -10.71 7.28
CA HIS A 194 3.63 -10.81 6.80
C HIS A 194 4.35 -12.04 7.35
N ALA A 195 4.26 -12.30 8.65
CA ALA A 195 4.92 -13.44 9.26
C ALA A 195 4.43 -14.77 8.67
N HIS A 196 3.12 -14.92 8.46
CA HIS A 196 2.53 -16.10 7.82
C HIS A 196 3.10 -16.34 6.41
N SER A 197 3.12 -15.29 5.59
CA SER A 197 3.68 -15.38 4.24
C SER A 197 5.18 -15.71 4.26
N ILE A 198 5.96 -15.08 5.14
CA ILE A 198 7.39 -15.34 5.27
C ILE A 198 7.67 -16.79 5.67
N VAL A 199 6.97 -17.36 6.66
CA VAL A 199 7.13 -18.74 7.09
C VAL A 199 6.95 -19.72 5.93
N LYS A 200 5.95 -19.48 5.07
CA LYS A 200 5.69 -20.32 3.89
C LYS A 200 6.90 -20.35 2.94
N TYR A 201 7.41 -19.16 2.56
CA TYR A 201 8.52 -19.05 1.62
C TYR A 201 9.87 -19.43 2.25
N TYR A 202 10.06 -19.14 3.54
CA TYR A 202 11.24 -19.57 4.29
C TYR A 202 11.38 -21.10 4.32
N LYS A 203 10.28 -21.82 4.58
CA LYS A 203 10.26 -23.29 4.53
C LYS A 203 10.61 -23.85 3.14
N LEU A 204 10.20 -23.17 2.08
CA LEU A 204 10.58 -23.57 0.71
C LEU A 204 12.07 -23.35 0.46
N ALA A 205 12.59 -22.19 0.82
CA ALA A 205 14.00 -21.84 0.66
C ALA A 205 14.93 -22.71 1.54
N SER A 206 14.49 -23.09 2.74
CA SER A 206 15.25 -23.95 3.68
C SER A 206 15.50 -25.38 3.16
N ARG A 207 14.84 -25.78 2.08
CA ARG A 207 15.15 -27.04 1.39
C ARG A 207 16.46 -26.99 0.60
N ILE A 208 16.97 -25.79 0.33
CA ILE A 208 18.17 -25.54 -0.46
C ILE A 208 19.36 -25.21 0.45
N GLY A 209 19.13 -24.48 1.54
CA GLY A 209 20.15 -24.02 2.48
C GLY A 209 19.55 -23.17 3.57
N ASN A 210 20.37 -22.51 4.38
CA ASN A 210 19.90 -21.56 5.39
C ASN A 210 19.53 -20.21 4.72
N PRO A 211 18.24 -19.81 4.64
CA PRO A 211 17.85 -18.64 3.87
C PRO A 211 18.16 -17.34 4.60
N ARG A 212 18.55 -16.32 3.84
CA ARG A 212 18.52 -14.91 4.28
C ARG A 212 17.18 -14.28 3.97
N VAL A 213 16.53 -13.68 4.96
CA VAL A 213 15.29 -12.92 4.78
C VAL A 213 15.63 -11.44 4.53
N LEU A 214 15.30 -10.95 3.35
CA LEU A 214 15.45 -9.54 2.99
C LEU A 214 14.10 -8.83 3.10
N PHE A 215 14.01 -7.83 3.98
CA PHE A 215 12.85 -6.97 4.12
C PHE A 215 13.05 -5.73 3.24
N SER A 216 12.46 -5.74 2.04
CA SER A 216 12.60 -4.65 1.08
C SER A 216 11.52 -3.60 1.29
N ALA A 217 11.95 -2.33 1.36
CA ALA A 217 11.09 -1.16 1.45
C ALA A 217 11.48 -0.15 0.36
N HIS A 218 10.53 0.72 -0.04
CA HIS A 218 10.89 1.82 -0.95
C HIS A 218 11.90 2.74 -0.28
N SER A 219 12.95 3.13 -0.99
CA SER A 219 13.93 4.08 -0.45
C SER A 219 13.36 5.50 -0.38
N LEU A 220 13.83 6.29 0.58
CA LEU A 220 13.57 7.72 0.66
C LEU A 220 14.90 8.50 0.68
N PRO A 221 14.91 9.73 0.13
CA PRO A 221 16.06 10.60 0.26
C PRO A 221 16.39 10.87 1.73
N LEU A 222 17.68 10.78 2.08
CA LEU A 222 18.13 11.07 3.46
C LEU A 222 17.74 12.49 3.93
N SER A 223 17.58 13.43 3.00
CA SER A 223 17.11 14.78 3.32
C SER A 223 15.67 14.82 3.85
N VAL A 224 14.81 13.87 3.44
CA VAL A 224 13.43 13.72 3.93
C VAL A 224 13.46 13.18 5.35
N ILE A 225 14.25 12.13 5.60
CA ILE A 225 14.42 11.53 6.93
C ILE A 225 15.01 12.54 7.94
N LYS A 226 16.04 13.28 7.54
CA LYS A 226 16.65 14.33 8.39
C LYS A 226 15.69 15.47 8.76
N LYS A 227 14.61 15.66 7.99
CA LYS A 227 13.53 16.61 8.30
C LYS A 227 12.47 16.06 9.25
N GLY A 228 12.68 14.85 9.79
CA GLY A 228 11.79 14.23 10.78
C GLY A 228 10.72 13.32 10.19
N ASP A 229 10.84 12.85 8.93
CA ASP A 229 9.94 11.85 8.39
C ASP A 229 10.15 10.51 9.14
N PRO A 230 9.10 9.92 9.75
CA PRO A 230 9.25 8.75 10.60
C PRO A 230 9.37 7.43 9.82
N TYR A 231 9.33 7.47 8.49
CA TYR A 231 9.23 6.29 7.64
C TYR A 231 10.27 5.21 7.95
N ALA A 232 11.55 5.59 8.02
CA ALA A 232 12.63 4.64 8.27
C ALA A 232 12.51 3.95 9.64
N LEU A 233 12.12 4.69 10.68
CA LEU A 233 11.87 4.16 12.01
C LEU A 233 10.68 3.19 12.02
N GLN A 234 9.60 3.54 11.30
CA GLN A 234 8.42 2.68 11.20
C GLN A 234 8.68 1.41 10.40
N VAL A 235 9.52 1.47 9.34
CA VAL A 235 10.00 0.29 8.62
C VAL A 235 10.78 -0.62 9.56
N GLU A 236 11.72 -0.06 10.33
CA GLU A 236 12.53 -0.81 11.29
C GLU A 236 11.66 -1.47 12.38
N GLU A 237 10.68 -0.75 12.92
CA GLU A 237 9.73 -1.28 13.91
C GLU A 237 8.91 -2.43 13.33
N THR A 238 8.36 -2.26 12.11
CA THR A 238 7.64 -3.33 11.39
C THR A 238 8.48 -4.59 11.31
N VAL A 239 9.73 -4.47 10.84
CA VAL A 239 10.63 -5.62 10.68
C VAL A 239 10.94 -6.29 12.01
N LYS A 240 11.27 -5.51 13.05
CA LYS A 240 11.53 -6.06 14.41
C LYS A 240 10.33 -6.85 14.95
N LEU A 241 9.11 -6.35 14.72
CA LEU A 241 7.89 -7.04 15.15
C LEU A 241 7.66 -8.33 14.34
N ILE A 242 7.88 -8.30 13.03
CA ILE A 242 7.79 -9.50 12.19
C ILE A 242 8.83 -10.54 12.63
N VAL A 243 10.10 -10.16 12.81
CA VAL A 243 11.19 -11.07 13.24
C VAL A 243 10.86 -11.71 14.60
N ARG A 244 10.36 -10.92 15.56
CA ARG A 244 9.90 -11.48 16.86
C ARG A 244 8.76 -12.48 16.66
N LYS A 245 7.81 -12.17 15.76
CA LYS A 245 6.67 -13.05 15.48
C LYS A 245 7.07 -14.35 14.79
N LEU A 246 8.06 -14.30 13.88
CA LEU A 246 8.61 -15.48 13.21
C LEU A 246 9.20 -16.47 14.20
N ASN A 247 9.83 -15.99 15.28
CA ASN A 247 10.46 -16.82 16.33
C ASN A 247 11.38 -17.93 15.76
N ILE A 248 12.13 -17.60 14.70
CA ILE A 248 13.12 -18.50 14.09
C ILE A 248 14.46 -18.24 14.78
N LYS A 249 15.04 -19.31 15.37
CA LYS A 249 16.35 -19.23 16.01
C LYS A 249 17.43 -18.86 14.98
N ASP A 250 18.30 -17.93 15.34
CA ASP A 250 19.46 -17.50 14.53
C ASP A 250 19.07 -17.09 13.09
N LEU A 251 17.88 -16.46 12.95
CA LEU A 251 17.40 -15.97 11.65
C LEU A 251 18.39 -14.97 11.04
N ASP A 252 18.90 -15.28 9.84
CA ASP A 252 19.67 -14.33 9.02
C ASP A 252 18.72 -13.40 8.28
N TRP A 253 18.76 -12.10 8.60
CA TRP A 253 17.88 -11.11 7.99
C TRP A 253 18.52 -9.74 7.86
N SER A 254 18.00 -8.95 6.92
CA SER A 254 18.41 -7.55 6.72
C SER A 254 17.24 -6.71 6.21
N ILE A 255 17.23 -5.41 6.59
CA ILE A 255 16.39 -4.41 5.96
C ILE A 255 17.16 -3.85 4.78
N CYS A 256 16.49 -3.70 3.64
CA CYS A 256 17.08 -3.12 2.45
C CYS A 256 16.08 -2.18 1.75
N TYR A 257 16.60 -1.32 0.88
CA TYR A 257 15.81 -0.26 0.26
C TYR A 257 15.97 -0.29 -1.25
N GLN A 258 14.85 -0.18 -1.97
CA GLN A 258 14.76 -0.25 -3.43
C GLN A 258 14.34 1.09 -4.07
N SER A 259 14.30 1.15 -5.40
CA SER A 259 13.71 2.22 -6.22
C SER A 259 14.38 3.58 -6.07
N LYS A 260 15.69 3.62 -6.03
CA LYS A 260 16.48 4.86 -5.96
C LYS A 260 16.46 5.61 -7.31
N ILE A 261 16.25 6.92 -7.28
CA ILE A 261 16.15 7.74 -8.48
C ILE A 261 17.01 9.01 -8.36
N GLY A 262 17.88 9.24 -9.34
CA GLY A 262 18.68 10.46 -9.45
C GLY A 262 19.86 10.55 -8.46
N PRO A 263 20.59 11.67 -8.43
CA PRO A 263 21.89 11.80 -7.78
C PRO A 263 21.83 12.20 -6.31
N VAL A 264 20.71 11.95 -5.62
CA VAL A 264 20.56 12.27 -4.19
C VAL A 264 20.99 11.09 -3.31
N LYS A 265 21.33 11.37 -2.05
CA LYS A 265 21.64 10.31 -1.07
C LYS A 265 20.34 9.71 -0.55
N TRP A 266 20.23 8.39 -0.63
CA TRP A 266 19.07 7.59 -0.27
C TRP A 266 19.32 6.76 0.99
N LEU A 267 18.27 6.15 1.55
CA LEU A 267 18.39 5.14 2.60
C LEU A 267 19.20 3.92 2.09
N GLU A 268 19.98 3.33 2.96
CA GLU A 268 20.87 2.19 2.73
C GLU A 268 20.63 1.10 3.79
N PRO A 269 21.06 -0.18 3.55
CA PRO A 269 21.66 -0.70 2.32
C PRO A 269 20.64 -0.83 1.18
N SER A 270 21.11 -0.89 -0.09
CA SER A 270 20.23 -1.14 -1.22
C SER A 270 19.83 -2.61 -1.30
N THR A 271 18.64 -2.89 -1.87
CA THR A 271 18.21 -4.27 -2.13
C THR A 271 19.21 -5.00 -3.01
N GLU A 272 19.77 -4.34 -4.03
CA GLU A 272 20.80 -4.90 -4.88
C GLU A 272 22.06 -5.30 -4.11
N SER A 273 22.56 -4.43 -3.19
CA SER A 273 23.76 -4.75 -2.40
C SER A 273 23.56 -5.95 -1.49
N GLU A 274 22.37 -6.08 -0.89
CA GLU A 274 22.03 -7.23 -0.04
C GLU A 274 21.86 -8.52 -0.84
N LEU A 275 21.34 -8.44 -2.07
CA LEU A 275 21.27 -9.58 -2.98
C LEU A 275 22.67 -10.04 -3.40
N LEU A 276 23.56 -9.12 -3.72
CA LEU A 276 24.97 -9.45 -4.05
C LEU A 276 25.70 -10.07 -2.85
N ARG A 277 25.44 -9.59 -1.63
CA ARG A 277 25.96 -10.19 -0.40
C ARG A 277 25.45 -11.62 -0.21
N ALA A 278 24.15 -11.85 -0.38
CA ALA A 278 23.57 -13.19 -0.29
C ALA A 278 24.13 -14.16 -1.36
N LYS A 279 24.35 -13.65 -2.58
CA LYS A 279 24.98 -14.39 -3.67
C LYS A 279 26.41 -14.78 -3.34
N ALA A 280 27.21 -13.87 -2.78
CA ALA A 280 28.58 -14.14 -2.35
C ALA A 280 28.66 -15.17 -1.23
N ASP A 281 27.70 -15.11 -0.30
CA ASP A 281 27.59 -16.06 0.82
C ASP A 281 27.00 -17.42 0.38
N GLY A 282 26.48 -17.52 -0.85
CA GLY A 282 25.90 -18.76 -1.39
C GLY A 282 24.59 -19.19 -0.72
N VAL A 283 23.84 -18.25 -0.14
CA VAL A 283 22.60 -18.53 0.59
C VAL A 283 21.36 -18.22 -0.24
N PRO A 284 20.26 -18.98 -0.11
CA PRO A 284 18.99 -18.63 -0.74
C PRO A 284 18.39 -17.38 -0.08
N VAL A 285 17.64 -16.62 -0.87
CA VAL A 285 17.02 -15.36 -0.45
C VAL A 285 15.51 -15.49 -0.41
N VAL A 286 14.91 -15.09 0.71
CA VAL A 286 13.47 -14.85 0.85
C VAL A 286 13.26 -13.34 0.93
N LEU A 287 12.68 -12.73 -0.10
CA LEU A 287 12.47 -11.29 -0.17
C LEU A 287 11.01 -10.92 0.11
N SER A 288 10.78 -10.09 1.13
CA SER A 288 9.47 -9.59 1.54
C SER A 288 9.35 -8.09 1.27
N PRO A 289 8.43 -7.64 0.39
CA PRO A 289 8.20 -6.22 0.09
C PRO A 289 7.29 -5.59 1.16
N ILE A 290 7.84 -5.22 2.31
CA ILE A 290 7.09 -4.85 3.52
C ILE A 290 6.40 -3.48 3.49
N SER A 291 6.72 -2.64 2.54
CA SER A 291 6.08 -1.31 2.39
C SER A 291 5.02 -1.29 1.29
N PHE A 292 4.83 -2.40 0.59
CA PHE A 292 3.91 -2.53 -0.52
C PHE A 292 2.83 -3.56 -0.22
N VAL A 293 1.57 -3.14 -0.32
CA VAL A 293 0.42 -4.01 -0.09
C VAL A 293 -0.36 -4.33 -1.38
N SER A 294 0.08 -3.78 -2.52
CA SER A 294 -0.48 -4.01 -3.86
C SER A 294 0.65 -4.16 -4.86
N GLU A 295 0.54 -5.11 -5.80
CA GLU A 295 1.53 -5.28 -6.87
C GLU A 295 1.52 -4.09 -7.84
N HIS A 296 2.71 -3.71 -8.30
CA HIS A 296 2.93 -2.62 -9.25
C HIS A 296 4.31 -2.78 -9.92
N SER A 297 4.76 -1.79 -10.70
CA SER A 297 6.04 -1.91 -11.43
C SER A 297 7.24 -2.14 -10.53
N GLU A 298 7.29 -1.55 -9.34
CA GLU A 298 8.42 -1.70 -8.41
C GLU A 298 8.48 -3.06 -7.72
N THR A 299 7.38 -3.85 -7.75
CA THR A 299 7.39 -5.24 -7.28
C THR A 299 7.54 -6.22 -8.45
N LEU A 300 6.80 -6.01 -9.54
CA LEU A 300 6.78 -6.97 -10.66
C LEU A 300 7.96 -6.82 -11.62
N VAL A 301 8.52 -5.62 -11.80
CA VAL A 301 9.69 -5.44 -12.66
C VAL A 301 10.96 -5.44 -11.82
N GLU A 302 11.08 -4.53 -10.85
CA GLU A 302 12.31 -4.39 -10.06
C GLU A 302 12.60 -5.67 -9.24
N LEU A 303 11.60 -6.23 -8.52
CA LEU A 303 11.85 -7.41 -7.68
C LEU A 303 11.73 -8.73 -8.45
N ASP A 304 10.72 -8.91 -9.33
CA ASP A 304 10.50 -10.20 -9.98
C ASP A 304 11.38 -10.42 -11.22
N ILE A 305 11.83 -9.36 -11.89
CA ILE A 305 12.65 -9.46 -13.10
C ILE A 305 14.09 -9.06 -12.80
N GLU A 306 14.33 -7.81 -12.40
CA GLU A 306 15.68 -7.27 -12.26
C GLU A 306 16.44 -7.91 -11.07
N CYS A 307 15.86 -7.90 -9.87
CA CYS A 307 16.46 -8.51 -8.69
C CYS A 307 16.63 -10.04 -8.84
N LYS A 308 15.62 -10.71 -9.41
CA LYS A 308 15.70 -12.16 -9.65
C LYS A 308 16.85 -12.53 -10.57
N ALA A 309 17.12 -11.73 -11.61
CA ALA A 309 18.23 -11.96 -12.53
C ALA A 309 19.63 -11.86 -11.88
N MET A 310 19.74 -11.23 -10.70
CA MET A 310 21.00 -11.09 -9.95
C MET A 310 21.38 -12.35 -9.18
N ILE A 311 20.41 -13.20 -8.86
CA ILE A 311 20.58 -14.40 -8.00
C ILE A 311 20.54 -15.65 -8.88
N LYS A 312 21.22 -16.72 -8.41
CA LYS A 312 21.18 -18.04 -9.05
C LYS A 312 19.76 -18.58 -9.11
N ASP A 313 19.42 -19.24 -10.21
CA ASP A 313 18.12 -19.92 -10.35
C ASP A 313 17.82 -20.86 -9.19
N GLY A 314 16.59 -20.79 -8.70
CA GLY A 314 16.14 -21.58 -7.53
C GLY A 314 16.54 -21.00 -6.17
N TYR A 315 17.37 -19.96 -6.11
CA TYR A 315 17.82 -19.33 -4.85
C TYR A 315 17.07 -18.05 -4.48
N TYR A 316 16.11 -17.61 -5.29
CA TYR A 316 15.33 -16.38 -5.07
C TYR A 316 13.85 -16.66 -4.89
N PHE A 317 13.31 -16.30 -3.72
CA PHE A 317 11.94 -16.49 -3.31
C PHE A 317 11.31 -15.16 -2.93
N ARG A 318 10.70 -14.48 -3.89
CA ARG A 318 9.96 -13.24 -3.63
C ARG A 318 8.56 -13.56 -3.12
N ILE A 319 8.20 -13.00 -1.96
CA ILE A 319 6.88 -13.10 -1.37
C ILE A 319 5.96 -12.10 -2.07
N PRO A 320 4.78 -12.50 -2.59
CA PRO A 320 3.79 -11.57 -3.12
C PRO A 320 3.40 -10.50 -2.08
N THR A 321 2.99 -9.33 -2.57
CA THR A 321 2.38 -8.33 -1.69
C THR A 321 1.13 -8.90 -1.02
N LEU A 322 0.69 -8.30 0.10
CA LEU A 322 -0.43 -8.86 0.87
C LEU A 322 -1.75 -8.90 0.10
N GLY A 323 -1.97 -7.97 -0.84
CA GLY A 323 -3.14 -7.98 -1.73
C GLY A 323 -4.45 -8.14 -0.98
N THR A 324 -5.15 -9.24 -1.22
CA THR A 324 -6.40 -9.62 -0.56
C THR A 324 -6.21 -10.74 0.49
N ASP A 325 -5.00 -10.90 1.03
CA ASP A 325 -4.76 -11.85 2.12
C ASP A 325 -5.77 -11.63 3.25
N PHE A 326 -6.31 -12.73 3.79
CA PHE A 326 -7.39 -12.67 4.78
C PHE A 326 -6.99 -11.89 6.05
N LEU A 327 -5.76 -12.09 6.54
CA LEU A 327 -5.28 -11.38 7.74
C LEU A 327 -5.08 -9.89 7.45
N PHE A 328 -4.62 -9.56 6.23
CA PHE A 328 -4.49 -8.17 5.82
C PHE A 328 -5.84 -7.48 5.67
N ILE A 329 -6.83 -8.11 5.03
CA ILE A 329 -8.20 -7.55 4.95
C ILE A 329 -8.80 -7.41 6.36
N LYS A 330 -8.60 -8.38 7.24
CA LYS A 330 -8.99 -8.29 8.66
C LYS A 330 -8.33 -7.09 9.36
N CYS A 331 -7.04 -6.85 9.11
CA CYS A 331 -6.35 -5.64 9.59
C CYS A 331 -7.07 -4.38 9.14
N LEU A 332 -7.36 -4.23 7.85
CA LEU A 332 -8.06 -3.06 7.30
C LEU A 332 -9.47 -2.88 7.91
N VAL A 333 -10.21 -3.97 8.10
CA VAL A 333 -11.52 -3.96 8.78
C VAL A 333 -11.38 -3.45 10.20
N ASN A 334 -10.44 -4.00 10.99
CA ASN A 334 -10.20 -3.60 12.37
C ASN A 334 -9.81 -2.13 12.49
N LEU A 335 -8.99 -1.60 11.57
CA LEU A 335 -8.65 -0.19 11.49
C LEU A 335 -9.89 0.71 11.21
N CYS A 336 -10.87 0.20 10.48
CA CYS A 336 -12.12 0.93 10.21
C CYS A 336 -13.11 0.87 11.38
N ILE A 337 -13.09 -0.20 12.19
CA ILE A 337 -14.06 -0.45 13.28
C ILE A 337 -13.53 0.03 14.63
N ASN A 338 -12.27 -0.26 14.99
CA ASN A 338 -11.70 -0.12 16.34
C ASN A 338 -11.43 1.32 16.81
N HIS A 339 -12.16 2.28 16.32
CA HIS A 339 -12.22 3.64 16.85
C HIS A 339 -13.68 4.10 17.01
N LEU A 340 -14.54 3.16 17.36
CA LEU A 340 -15.89 3.42 17.87
C LEU A 340 -15.86 3.63 19.38
#